data_8664012e18ca375bf5f0fde886f3ffdc
#
_entry.id   8664012e18ca375bf5f0fde886f3ffdc
#
_cell.length_a   1.000
_cell.length_b   1.000
_cell.length_c   1.000
_cell.angle_alpha   90.00
_cell.angle_beta   90.00
_cell.angle_gamma   90.00
#
_symmetry.space_group_name_H-M   'P 1'
#
loop_
_entity.id
_entity.type
_entity.pdbx_description
1 polymer ?
#
loop_
_entity_poly.entity_id
_entity_poly.type
_entity_poly.pdbx_seq_one_letter_code
_entity_poly.pdbx_strand_id
1 'polypeptide(L)'
;MNLINTLKALLQVTPKSDIRYYLNGIQVIRNGNEVVFNSTDGLMLLQVKTTDLEYLDIQDGVQFIICRKSLDVMIKSFTKNNTPVLRCDDDFKVTLGDLPLVTIDGHYPDVYRVIRESSERCDVIGVNYTLLAKLSKACATITNTKHTCGKLKVRGATDSILFENSYDDYSFIALLMPARI
;
A
#
# COMPACT_ATOMS: atom_id res chain seq x y z
N MET A 1 -2.35 4.69 13.63
CA MET A 1 -2.85 4.29 12.25
C MET A 1 -4.02 3.31 12.36
N ASN A 2 -5.03 3.33 11.45
CA ASN A 2 -6.08 2.29 11.43
C ASN A 2 -5.69 1.17 10.45
N LEU A 3 -5.29 0.01 10.95
CA LEU A 3 -4.80 -1.12 10.17
C LEU A 3 -5.84 -1.62 9.13
N ILE A 4 -7.11 -1.74 9.52
CA ILE A 4 -8.17 -2.24 8.63
C ILE A 4 -8.40 -1.30 7.44
N ASN A 5 -8.42 0.01 7.68
CA ASN A 5 -8.55 0.99 6.61
C ASN A 5 -7.32 0.97 5.68
N THR A 6 -6.14 0.83 6.25
CA THR A 6 -4.88 0.71 5.49
C THR A 6 -4.90 -0.52 4.59
N LEU A 7 -5.23 -1.69 5.12
CA LEU A 7 -5.33 -2.92 4.33
C LEU A 7 -6.42 -2.82 3.24
N LYS A 8 -7.58 -2.21 3.54
CA LYS A 8 -8.65 -1.95 2.55
C LYS A 8 -8.20 -1.00 1.45
N ALA A 9 -7.41 0.01 1.77
CA ALA A 9 -6.86 0.94 0.78
C ALA A 9 -5.85 0.24 -0.14
N LEU A 10 -4.92 -0.53 0.43
CA LEU A 10 -3.94 -1.31 -0.32
C LEU A 10 -4.62 -2.33 -1.26
N LEU A 11 -5.69 -3.00 -0.82
CA LEU A 11 -6.51 -3.88 -1.66
C LEU A 11 -7.12 -3.18 -2.87
N GLN A 12 -7.39 -1.87 -2.80
CA GLN A 12 -7.90 -1.12 -3.97
C GLN A 12 -6.82 -0.98 -5.04
N VAL A 13 -5.55 -0.89 -4.69
CA VAL A 13 -4.42 -0.78 -5.63
C VAL A 13 -3.95 -2.15 -6.11
N THR A 14 -3.93 -3.16 -5.25
CA THR A 14 -3.56 -4.54 -5.61
C THR A 14 -4.42 -5.04 -6.78
N PRO A 15 -3.84 -5.62 -7.84
CA PRO A 15 -4.61 -6.18 -8.96
C PRO A 15 -5.42 -7.41 -8.52
N LYS A 16 -6.58 -7.64 -9.15
CA LYS A 16 -7.40 -8.84 -8.88
C LYS A 16 -6.74 -10.11 -9.42
N SER A 17 -6.06 -9.98 -10.55
CA SER A 17 -5.30 -11.04 -11.22
C SER A 17 -4.30 -10.39 -12.16
N ASP A 18 -3.02 -10.67 -11.96
CA ASP A 18 -1.91 -10.25 -12.81
C ASP A 18 -1.05 -11.49 -13.10
N ILE A 19 -0.47 -11.58 -14.29
CA ILE A 19 0.44 -12.67 -14.68
C ILE A 19 1.70 -12.68 -13.81
N ARG A 20 2.12 -11.51 -13.33
CA ARG A 20 3.15 -11.34 -12.30
C ARG A 20 2.54 -11.68 -10.94
N TYR A 21 2.43 -12.95 -10.63
CA TYR A 21 1.67 -13.49 -9.48
C TYR A 21 2.01 -12.81 -8.14
N TYR A 22 3.26 -12.37 -7.95
CA TYR A 22 3.72 -11.67 -6.75
C TYR A 22 3.04 -10.29 -6.55
N LEU A 23 2.50 -9.66 -7.60
CA LEU A 23 1.71 -8.44 -7.50
C LEU A 23 0.27 -8.68 -7.02
N ASN A 24 -0.20 -9.94 -7.04
CA ASN A 24 -1.53 -10.30 -6.55
C ASN A 24 -1.60 -10.32 -5.01
N GLY A 25 -0.73 -9.57 -4.36
CA GLY A 25 -0.64 -9.45 -2.92
C GLY A 25 -0.14 -8.09 -2.45
N ILE A 26 -0.12 -7.94 -1.13
CA ILE A 26 0.40 -6.77 -0.43
C ILE A 26 1.71 -7.19 0.23
N GLN A 27 2.80 -6.52 -0.11
CA GLN A 27 4.07 -6.70 0.59
C GLN A 27 4.03 -6.01 1.94
N VAL A 28 4.51 -6.70 2.96
CA VAL A 28 4.73 -6.18 4.31
C VAL A 28 6.21 -6.36 4.65
N ILE A 29 6.85 -5.32 5.15
CA ILE A 29 8.26 -5.32 5.55
C ILE A 29 8.35 -4.71 6.95
N ARG A 30 9.03 -5.37 7.86
CA ARG A 30 9.43 -4.82 9.16
C ARG A 30 10.90 -4.45 9.15
N ASN A 31 11.22 -3.19 9.44
CA ASN A 31 12.60 -2.70 9.59
C ASN A 31 12.69 -1.85 10.88
N GLY A 32 13.32 -2.40 11.90
CA GLY A 32 13.43 -1.74 13.20
C GLY A 32 12.06 -1.34 13.76
N ASN A 33 11.84 -0.05 13.96
CA ASN A 33 10.58 0.49 14.48
C ASN A 33 9.55 0.85 13.40
N GLU A 34 9.83 0.57 12.12
CA GLU A 34 8.92 0.90 11.02
C GLU A 34 8.36 -0.37 10.37
N VAL A 35 7.07 -0.37 10.06
CA VAL A 35 6.44 -1.35 9.17
C VAL A 35 6.01 -0.64 7.90
N VAL A 36 6.38 -1.22 6.76
CA VAL A 36 6.09 -0.71 5.43
C VAL A 36 5.16 -1.68 4.71
N PHE A 37 4.06 -1.15 4.18
CA PHE A 37 3.11 -1.87 3.33
C PHE A 37 3.21 -1.34 1.91
N ASN A 38 3.39 -2.21 0.93
CA ASN A 38 3.44 -1.85 -0.49
C ASN A 38 2.37 -2.59 -1.29
N SER A 39 1.72 -1.86 -2.19
CA SER A 39 0.79 -2.43 -3.17
C SER A 39 0.93 -1.72 -4.50
N THR A 40 1.03 -2.48 -5.60
CA THR A 40 1.13 -1.94 -6.96
C THR A 40 0.50 -2.87 -8.00
N ASP A 41 -0.04 -2.28 -9.05
CA ASP A 41 -0.48 -2.98 -10.28
C ASP A 41 0.44 -2.68 -11.48
N GLY A 42 1.56 -1.96 -11.23
CA GLY A 42 2.50 -1.51 -12.25
C GLY A 42 2.16 -0.15 -12.87
N LEU A 43 0.93 0.36 -12.69
CA LEU A 43 0.50 1.70 -13.14
C LEU A 43 0.25 2.65 -11.96
N MET A 44 -0.05 2.08 -10.80
CA MET A 44 -0.20 2.77 -9.52
C MET A 44 0.63 2.08 -8.46
N LEU A 45 1.06 2.84 -7.48
CA LEU A 45 1.67 2.34 -6.25
C LEU A 45 1.01 3.03 -5.05
N LEU A 46 0.78 2.28 -3.99
CA LEU A 46 0.46 2.79 -2.66
C LEU A 46 1.44 2.18 -1.67
N GLN A 47 2.24 3.02 -1.03
CA GLN A 47 3.10 2.66 0.09
C GLN A 47 2.58 3.34 1.34
N VAL A 48 2.42 2.58 2.41
CA VAL A 48 2.09 3.10 3.75
C VAL A 48 3.20 2.69 4.71
N LYS A 49 3.69 3.63 5.48
CA LYS A 49 4.70 3.43 6.52
C LYS A 49 4.12 3.80 7.86
N THR A 50 4.41 3.02 8.89
CA THR A 50 3.98 3.33 10.25
C THR A 50 5.02 2.93 11.28
N THR A 51 5.11 3.73 12.33
CA THR A 51 5.84 3.41 13.58
C THR A 51 4.89 3.01 14.71
N ASP A 52 3.58 3.09 14.47
CA ASP A 52 2.56 2.58 15.39
C ASP A 52 2.44 1.05 15.22
N LEU A 53 2.91 0.33 16.22
CA LEU A 53 3.00 -1.14 16.23
C LEU A 53 1.93 -1.81 17.09
N GLU A 54 0.98 -1.05 17.61
CA GLU A 54 -0.06 -1.57 18.52
C GLU A 54 -0.80 -2.79 17.93
N TYR A 55 -1.01 -2.79 16.62
CA TYR A 55 -1.72 -3.87 15.91
C TYR A 55 -0.81 -4.68 14.97
N LEU A 56 0.50 -4.66 15.21
CA LEU A 56 1.51 -5.28 14.33
C LEU A 56 2.50 -6.10 15.16
N ASP A 57 2.30 -7.43 15.15
CA ASP A 57 3.19 -8.39 15.82
C ASP A 57 4.00 -9.14 14.75
N ILE A 58 5.05 -8.49 14.27
CA ILE A 58 5.93 -8.95 13.21
C ILE A 58 7.37 -8.75 13.70
N GLN A 59 8.22 -9.75 13.57
CA GLN A 59 9.62 -9.64 13.96
C GLN A 59 10.41 -8.69 13.06
N ASP A 60 11.46 -8.08 13.61
CA ASP A 60 12.35 -7.22 12.85
C ASP A 60 13.06 -8.00 11.73
N GLY A 61 13.23 -7.37 10.58
CA GLY A 61 13.83 -7.96 9.38
C GLY A 61 12.91 -8.90 8.59
N VAL A 62 11.69 -9.19 9.08
CA VAL A 62 10.75 -10.07 8.39
C VAL A 62 10.04 -9.33 7.25
N GLN A 63 9.92 -10.02 6.11
CA GLN A 63 9.12 -9.57 4.99
C GLN A 63 8.29 -10.73 4.40
N PHE A 64 7.07 -10.42 3.94
CA PHE A 64 6.17 -11.37 3.31
C PHE A 64 5.16 -10.67 2.38
N ILE A 65 4.48 -11.46 1.54
CA ILE A 65 3.45 -10.96 0.65
C ILE A 65 2.11 -11.62 1.03
N ILE A 66 1.15 -10.83 1.49
CA ILE A 66 -0.20 -11.30 1.82
C ILE A 66 -1.00 -11.46 0.52
N CYS A 67 -1.52 -12.67 0.26
CA CYS A 67 -2.38 -12.92 -0.90
C CYS A 67 -3.66 -12.08 -0.85
N ARG A 68 -3.92 -11.30 -1.92
CA ARG A 68 -5.12 -10.48 -2.05
C ARG A 68 -6.41 -11.26 -1.77
N LYS A 69 -6.56 -12.46 -2.39
CA LYS A 69 -7.80 -13.24 -2.28
C LYS A 69 -8.09 -13.65 -0.83
N SER A 70 -7.07 -14.08 -0.10
CA SER A 70 -7.19 -14.42 1.30
C SER A 70 -7.58 -13.20 2.14
N LEU A 71 -6.86 -12.10 1.98
CA LEU A 71 -7.12 -10.88 2.73
C LEU A 71 -8.51 -10.29 2.43
N ASP A 72 -8.95 -10.27 1.17
CA ASP A 72 -10.26 -9.70 0.79
C ASP A 72 -11.45 -10.46 1.42
N VAL A 73 -11.26 -11.75 1.71
CA VAL A 73 -12.25 -12.55 2.43
C VAL A 73 -12.18 -12.25 3.93
N MET A 74 -11.00 -12.36 4.53
CA MET A 74 -10.82 -12.28 5.99
C MET A 74 -11.10 -10.88 6.55
N ILE A 75 -10.76 -9.83 5.80
CA ILE A 75 -10.93 -8.44 6.26
C ILE A 75 -12.41 -8.04 6.47
N LYS A 76 -13.34 -8.77 5.85
CA LYS A 76 -14.79 -8.53 6.00
C LYS A 76 -15.32 -8.93 7.38
N SER A 77 -14.60 -9.79 8.09
CA SER A 77 -14.94 -10.23 9.44
C SER A 77 -14.66 -9.17 10.50
N PHE A 78 -13.94 -8.10 10.15
CA PHE A 78 -13.55 -7.05 11.08
C PHE A 78 -14.28 -5.74 10.83
N THR A 79 -14.63 -5.05 11.91
CA THR A 79 -15.25 -3.73 11.91
C THR A 79 -14.28 -2.68 12.44
N LYS A 80 -14.64 -1.39 12.36
CA LYS A 80 -13.82 -0.30 12.89
C LYS A 80 -13.57 -0.40 14.41
N ASN A 81 -14.48 -1.05 15.15
CA ASN A 81 -14.42 -1.18 16.60
C ASN A 81 -13.68 -2.45 17.06
N ASN A 82 -13.32 -3.33 16.14
CA ASN A 82 -12.59 -4.55 16.39
C ASN A 82 -11.38 -4.60 15.46
N THR A 83 -10.30 -3.90 15.82
CA THR A 83 -9.05 -3.88 15.06
C THR A 83 -8.23 -5.11 15.43
N PRO A 84 -8.03 -6.05 14.49
CA PRO A 84 -7.22 -7.24 14.73
C PRO A 84 -5.74 -6.91 14.71
N VAL A 85 -4.93 -7.75 15.34
CA VAL A 85 -3.48 -7.74 15.21
C VAL A 85 -3.09 -8.50 13.95
N LEU A 86 -2.24 -7.92 13.11
CA LEU A 86 -1.54 -8.61 12.04
C LEU A 86 -0.27 -9.23 12.63
N ARG A 87 -0.19 -10.56 12.61
CA ARG A 87 0.92 -11.31 13.19
C ARG A 87 1.62 -12.14 12.12
N CYS A 88 2.94 -12.23 12.25
CA CYS A 88 3.76 -13.21 11.55
C CYS A 88 4.60 -13.94 12.59
N ASP A 89 4.36 -15.24 12.77
CA ASP A 89 5.10 -16.06 13.74
C ASP A 89 6.45 -16.54 13.21
N ASP A 90 7.20 -17.29 14.04
CA ASP A 90 8.53 -17.79 13.74
C ASP A 90 8.51 -18.83 12.58
N ASP A 91 7.39 -19.47 12.34
CA ASP A 91 7.16 -20.39 11.22
C ASP A 91 6.67 -19.69 9.95
N PHE A 92 6.72 -18.36 9.89
CA PHE A 92 6.19 -17.54 8.80
C PHE A 92 4.69 -17.71 8.53
N LYS A 93 3.92 -18.15 9.53
CA LYS A 93 2.46 -18.14 9.44
C LYS A 93 1.91 -16.76 9.72
N VAL A 94 1.17 -16.24 8.77
CA VAL A 94 0.58 -14.90 8.86
C VAL A 94 -0.89 -15.02 9.25
N THR A 95 -1.31 -14.24 10.26
CA THR A 95 -2.70 -14.18 10.71
C THR A 95 -3.17 -12.74 10.84
N LEU A 96 -4.48 -12.54 10.72
CA LEU A 96 -5.16 -11.28 11.03
C LEU A 96 -6.18 -11.57 12.13
N GLY A 97 -5.86 -11.16 13.37
CA GLY A 97 -6.49 -11.73 14.55
C GLY A 97 -6.23 -13.25 14.59
N ASP A 98 -7.31 -14.03 14.73
CA ASP A 98 -7.23 -15.50 14.74
C ASP A 98 -7.40 -16.13 13.34
N LEU A 99 -7.58 -15.30 12.29
CA LEU A 99 -7.84 -15.77 10.93
C LEU A 99 -6.54 -15.94 10.14
N PRO A 100 -6.24 -17.14 9.61
CA PRO A 100 -5.03 -17.37 8.84
C PRO A 100 -5.10 -16.65 7.49
N LEU A 101 -3.98 -16.04 7.09
CA LEU A 101 -3.79 -15.41 5.79
C LEU A 101 -2.85 -16.27 4.93
N VAL A 102 -3.20 -16.44 3.68
CA VAL A 102 -2.32 -17.07 2.69
C VAL A 102 -1.26 -16.06 2.26
N THR A 103 -0.01 -16.48 2.25
CA THR A 103 1.11 -15.72 1.71
C THR A 103 1.45 -16.18 0.29
N ILE A 104 2.11 -15.28 -0.45
CA ILE A 104 2.63 -15.56 -1.79
C ILE A 104 4.15 -15.71 -1.67
N ASP A 105 4.68 -16.86 -2.07
CA ASP A 105 6.12 -17.05 -2.24
C ASP A 105 6.55 -16.37 -3.54
N GLY A 106 7.39 -15.32 -3.43
CA GLY A 106 7.81 -14.55 -4.57
C GLY A 106 8.63 -13.32 -4.18
N HIS A 107 9.26 -12.71 -5.18
CA HIS A 107 10.04 -11.49 -5.00
C HIS A 107 9.23 -10.28 -5.43
N TYR A 108 8.88 -9.42 -4.45
CA TYR A 108 8.16 -8.16 -4.74
C TYR A 108 9.12 -7.16 -5.40
N PRO A 109 8.67 -6.35 -6.38
CA PRO A 109 9.54 -5.39 -7.04
C PRO A 109 10.04 -4.32 -6.08
N ASP A 110 11.26 -3.82 -6.34
CA ASP A 110 11.83 -2.70 -5.60
C ASP A 110 11.08 -1.41 -5.94
N VAL A 111 10.10 -1.07 -5.10
CA VAL A 111 9.26 0.12 -5.27
C VAL A 111 10.01 1.43 -5.05
N TYR A 112 11.15 1.40 -4.36
CA TYR A 112 11.94 2.61 -4.12
C TYR A 112 12.54 3.18 -5.41
N ARG A 113 12.71 2.37 -6.46
CA ARG A 113 13.17 2.83 -7.77
C ARG A 113 12.24 3.82 -8.44
N VAL A 114 10.93 3.70 -8.20
CA VAL A 114 9.91 4.58 -8.79
C VAL A 114 9.53 5.75 -7.88
N ILE A 115 9.94 5.71 -6.60
CA ILE A 115 9.74 6.81 -5.63
C ILE A 115 10.82 7.89 -5.74
N ARG A 116 11.90 7.67 -6.51
CA ARG A 116 13.04 8.59 -6.63
C ARG A 116 12.61 10.02 -6.97
N GLU A 117 13.35 10.98 -6.43
CA GLU A 117 13.18 12.39 -6.80
C GLU A 117 13.72 12.62 -8.21
N SER A 118 12.99 13.42 -9.00
CA SER A 118 13.42 13.96 -10.29
C SER A 118 13.44 15.47 -10.19
N SER A 119 14.40 16.11 -10.85
CA SER A 119 14.53 17.57 -10.94
C SER A 119 13.91 18.13 -12.21
N GLU A 120 13.43 17.28 -13.10
CA GLU A 120 12.81 17.73 -14.35
C GLU A 120 11.47 18.44 -14.08
N ARG A 121 11.24 19.52 -14.84
CA ARG A 121 9.95 20.23 -14.83
C ARG A 121 9.18 19.87 -16.09
N CYS A 122 7.86 19.74 -15.97
CA CYS A 122 6.99 19.63 -17.12
C CYS A 122 5.76 20.53 -16.93
N ASP A 123 5.31 21.15 -18.03
CA ASP A 123 4.12 22.01 -18.02
C ASP A 123 2.84 21.23 -18.21
N VAL A 124 2.91 20.07 -18.87
CA VAL A 124 1.77 19.21 -19.18
C VAL A 124 2.12 17.75 -18.91
N ILE A 125 1.21 17.04 -18.22
CA ILE A 125 1.32 15.61 -17.98
C ILE A 125 0.00 14.93 -18.30
N GLY A 126 0.07 13.80 -19.01
CA GLY A 126 -1.10 12.97 -19.29
C GLY A 126 -1.52 12.19 -18.04
N VAL A 127 -2.81 12.16 -17.75
CA VAL A 127 -3.36 11.48 -16.58
C VAL A 127 -4.51 10.55 -16.96
N ASN A 128 -4.43 9.29 -16.53
CA ASN A 128 -5.57 8.38 -16.59
C ASN A 128 -6.52 8.68 -15.41
N TYR A 129 -7.65 9.31 -15.72
CA TYR A 129 -8.64 9.72 -14.69
C TYR A 129 -9.25 8.54 -13.92
N THR A 130 -9.38 7.36 -14.54
CA THR A 130 -9.90 6.16 -13.85
C THR A 130 -8.92 5.68 -12.78
N LEU A 131 -7.63 5.65 -13.08
CA LEU A 131 -6.58 5.28 -12.13
C LEU A 131 -6.43 6.34 -11.04
N LEU A 132 -6.49 7.63 -11.40
CA LEU A 132 -6.46 8.73 -10.43
C LEU A 132 -7.63 8.64 -9.45
N ALA A 133 -8.85 8.41 -9.93
CA ALA A 133 -10.03 8.26 -9.07
C ALA A 133 -9.89 7.05 -8.13
N LYS A 134 -9.35 5.92 -8.61
CA LYS A 134 -9.11 4.72 -7.81
C LYS A 134 -8.07 4.99 -6.71
N LEU A 135 -6.97 5.67 -7.06
CA LEU A 135 -5.92 6.03 -6.12
C LEU A 135 -6.42 7.04 -5.08
N SER A 136 -7.17 8.05 -5.49
CA SER A 136 -7.81 9.02 -4.60
C SER A 136 -8.76 8.34 -3.59
N LYS A 137 -9.55 7.35 -4.04
CA LYS A 137 -10.40 6.56 -3.16
C LYS A 137 -9.59 5.75 -2.14
N ALA A 138 -8.47 5.16 -2.56
CA ALA A 138 -7.56 4.44 -1.65
C ALA A 138 -7.00 5.38 -0.57
N CYS A 139 -6.50 6.56 -0.95
CA CYS A 139 -6.01 7.57 0.00
C CYS A 139 -7.11 8.02 0.98
N ALA A 140 -8.33 8.28 0.51
CA ALA A 140 -9.46 8.63 1.35
C ALA A 140 -9.85 7.50 2.32
N THR A 141 -9.65 6.24 1.94
CA THR A 141 -9.89 5.09 2.81
C THR A 141 -8.90 5.03 3.98
N ILE A 142 -7.61 5.34 3.75
CA ILE A 142 -6.59 5.39 4.80
C ILE A 142 -6.96 6.45 5.83
N THR A 143 -7.23 7.68 5.38
CA THR A 143 -7.49 8.83 6.24
C THR A 143 -8.87 8.78 6.89
N ASN A 144 -9.76 7.94 6.39
CA ASN A 144 -11.17 7.85 6.81
C ASN A 144 -11.89 9.21 6.75
N THR A 145 -11.53 10.06 5.80
CA THR A 145 -12.11 11.39 5.60
C THR A 145 -12.73 11.51 4.22
N LYS A 146 -13.78 12.34 4.09
CA LYS A 146 -14.39 12.64 2.77
C LYS A 146 -13.49 13.54 1.91
N HIS A 147 -12.68 14.36 2.55
CA HIS A 147 -11.79 15.33 1.91
C HIS A 147 -10.35 15.02 2.31
N THR A 148 -9.66 14.24 1.48
CA THR A 148 -8.25 13.95 1.64
C THR A 148 -7.45 14.92 0.79
N CYS A 149 -6.67 15.77 1.44
CA CYS A 149 -5.71 16.64 0.79
C CYS A 149 -4.31 16.06 0.98
N GLY A 150 -3.46 16.19 -0.01
CA GLY A 150 -2.07 15.76 0.04
C GLY A 150 -1.19 16.67 -0.82
N LYS A 151 0.11 16.53 -0.65
CA LYS A 151 1.09 17.20 -1.50
C LYS A 151 1.18 16.45 -2.83
N LEU A 152 1.04 17.16 -3.95
CA LEU A 152 1.19 16.61 -5.28
C LEU A 152 2.51 17.11 -5.87
N LYS A 153 3.34 16.20 -6.35
CA LYS A 153 4.61 16.49 -7.02
C LYS A 153 4.59 15.90 -8.43
N VAL A 154 4.72 16.75 -9.44
CA VAL A 154 4.94 16.36 -10.83
C VAL A 154 6.43 16.45 -11.10
N ARG A 155 7.04 15.36 -11.56
CA ARG A 155 8.49 15.20 -11.61
C ARG A 155 9.07 15.11 -13.02
N GLY A 156 8.27 15.26 -14.04
CA GLY A 156 8.63 15.17 -15.45
C GLY A 156 7.50 14.57 -16.27
N ALA A 157 7.54 14.74 -17.58
CA ALA A 157 6.45 14.27 -18.46
C ALA A 157 6.32 12.73 -18.51
N THR A 158 7.41 12.00 -18.22
CA THR A 158 7.46 10.54 -18.24
C THR A 158 7.56 9.91 -16.85
N ASP A 159 7.78 10.73 -15.81
CA ASP A 159 7.92 10.26 -14.44
C ASP A 159 6.57 10.15 -13.74
N SER A 160 6.51 9.33 -12.70
CA SER A 160 5.29 9.15 -11.92
C SER A 160 4.88 10.44 -11.20
N ILE A 161 3.56 10.67 -11.13
CA ILE A 161 2.96 11.70 -10.30
C ILE A 161 2.94 11.18 -8.88
N LEU A 162 3.50 11.95 -7.95
CA LEU A 162 3.63 11.58 -6.54
C LEU A 162 2.62 12.33 -5.69
N PHE A 163 1.91 11.62 -4.82
CA PHE A 163 1.04 12.15 -3.79
C PHE A 163 1.59 11.75 -2.43
N GLU A 164 1.79 12.69 -1.54
CA GLU A 164 2.39 12.47 -0.22
C GLU A 164 1.50 13.01 0.89
N ASN A 165 1.35 12.21 1.94
CA ASN A 165 0.73 12.61 3.20
C ASN A 165 1.55 12.09 4.37
N SER A 166 1.72 12.92 5.40
CA SER A 166 2.45 12.57 6.61
C SER A 166 1.64 12.96 7.83
N TYR A 167 1.60 12.07 8.81
CA TYR A 167 0.96 12.20 10.12
C TYR A 167 1.97 11.82 11.19
N ASP A 168 1.65 11.96 12.45
CA ASP A 168 2.59 11.74 13.56
C ASP A 168 3.12 10.29 13.60
N ASP A 169 2.23 9.30 13.40
CA ASP A 169 2.52 7.88 13.55
C ASP A 169 2.54 7.09 12.25
N TYR A 170 2.14 7.71 11.13
CA TYR A 170 2.18 7.08 9.81
C TYR A 170 2.31 8.09 8.68
N SER A 171 2.78 7.62 7.55
CA SER A 171 2.78 8.35 6.29
C SER A 171 2.39 7.45 5.14
N PHE A 172 1.94 8.04 4.04
CA PHE A 172 1.74 7.27 2.82
C PHE A 172 2.17 8.06 1.58
N ILE A 173 2.65 7.30 0.62
CA ILE A 173 3.00 7.75 -0.72
C ILE A 173 2.11 7.00 -1.71
N ALA A 174 1.45 7.74 -2.58
CA ALA A 174 0.72 7.18 -3.70
C ALA A 174 1.33 7.68 -5.01
N LEU A 175 1.60 6.77 -5.94
CA LEU A 175 2.15 7.09 -7.25
C LEU A 175 1.16 6.72 -8.35
N LEU A 176 1.13 7.54 -9.39
CA LEU A 176 0.40 7.30 -10.63
C LEU A 176 1.37 7.45 -11.80
N MET A 177 1.48 6.41 -12.63
CA MET A 177 2.24 6.50 -13.86
C MET A 177 1.52 7.41 -14.85
N PRO A 178 2.25 8.29 -15.57
CA PRO A 178 1.66 9.18 -16.55
C PRO A 178 1.06 8.39 -17.72
N ALA A 179 -0.01 8.91 -18.30
CA ALA A 179 -0.57 8.43 -19.55
C ALA A 179 0.16 9.09 -20.74
N ARG A 180 0.50 8.31 -21.74
CA ARG A 180 0.97 8.86 -23.03
C ARG A 180 -0.23 9.40 -23.79
N ILE A 181 -0.17 10.67 -24.14
CA ILE A 181 -1.17 11.42 -24.93
C ILE A 181 -0.52 11.93 -26.22
#